data_896889f33ce9ecab81c2336021b58945
#
_entry.id   896889f33ce9ecab81c2336021b58945
#
_cell.length_a   1.000
_cell.length_b   1.000
_cell.length_c   1.000
_cell.angle_alpha   90.00
_cell.angle_beta   90.00
_cell.angle_gamma   90.00
#
_symmetry.space_group_name_H-M   'P 1'
#
loop_
_entity.id
_entity.type
_entity.pdbx_description
1 polymer ?
#
loop_
_entity_poly.entity_id
_entity_poly.type
_entity_poly.pdbx_seq_one_letter_code
_entity_poly.pdbx_strand_id
1 'polypeptide(L)'
;MSNKFLMFLFLIFQSSTIYSQLTTDRPSQTDSPLVIETGYVQIETGVSVEETQSKINSLFRIGILNGVELRINSNYIINDEISYQKKSSFGDFELGSKFKILDNDQINTNIGFLTYLSIPTAPEVFSNNEYGFLNKLLVTHNLTSDSQIGYNIGYNKFINYEAKYTYSIVYGKSLGPFSVFFEFFGDSSSETSNSTFDSGLTYLLDNDKQLDLSIGKGLNNDLFFVTLGFSIRIN
;
A
#
# COMPACT_ATOMS: atom_id res chain seq x y z
N MET A 1 -11.50 -28.07 -41.82
CA MET A 1 -12.21 -27.41 -40.72
C MET A 1 -11.44 -26.13 -40.39
N SER A 2 -11.98 -25.25 -40.57
CA SER A 2 -12.17 -23.92 -41.08
C SER A 2 -11.52 -22.82 -40.17
N ASN A 3 -10.68 -22.01 -40.84
CA ASN A 3 -10.07 -20.76 -40.29
C ASN A 3 -11.07 -19.78 -39.63
N LYS A 4 -12.36 -20.06 -39.71
CA LYS A 4 -13.42 -19.22 -39.10
C LYS A 4 -13.54 -19.42 -37.59
N PHE A 5 -13.10 -20.55 -37.04
CA PHE A 5 -13.13 -20.81 -35.60
C PHE A 5 -11.97 -20.09 -34.88
N LEU A 6 -10.82 -19.99 -35.54
CA LEU A 6 -9.68 -19.21 -34.99
C LEU A 6 -9.95 -17.69 -35.01
N MET A 7 -10.69 -17.22 -36.04
CA MET A 7 -11.04 -15.81 -36.15
C MET A 7 -12.12 -15.39 -35.12
N PHE A 8 -12.97 -16.32 -34.70
CA PHE A 8 -13.96 -16.07 -33.66
C PHE A 8 -13.33 -16.04 -32.23
N LEU A 9 -12.28 -16.84 -32.04
CA LEU A 9 -11.52 -16.80 -30.77
C LEU A 9 -10.68 -15.52 -30.64
N PHE A 10 -10.26 -14.89 -31.74
CA PHE A 10 -9.48 -13.65 -31.74
C PHE A 10 -10.35 -12.39 -31.54
N LEU A 11 -11.65 -12.46 -31.87
CA LEU A 11 -12.59 -11.35 -31.71
C LEU A 11 -13.14 -11.19 -30.28
N ILE A 12 -12.94 -12.18 -29.39
CA ILE A 12 -13.38 -12.10 -28.00
C ILE A 12 -12.36 -11.33 -27.14
N PHE A 13 -11.16 -11.07 -27.64
CA PHE A 13 -10.10 -10.37 -26.90
C PHE A 13 -9.99 -8.86 -27.17
N GLN A 14 -10.94 -8.27 -27.91
CA GLN A 14 -10.94 -6.81 -28.18
C GLN A 14 -12.08 -6.05 -27.49
N SER A 15 -12.46 -6.41 -26.31
CA SER A 15 -13.13 -5.47 -25.40
C SER A 15 -12.09 -4.88 -24.45
N SER A 16 -11.35 -3.88 -24.92
CA SER A 16 -10.65 -2.94 -24.02
C SER A 16 -11.71 -2.11 -23.31
N THR A 17 -12.35 -2.68 -22.31
CA THR A 17 -12.99 -1.89 -21.30
C THR A 17 -11.84 -1.13 -20.60
N ILE A 18 -11.86 0.19 -20.73
CA ILE A 18 -11.08 1.07 -19.89
C ILE A 18 -11.67 0.89 -18.49
N TYR A 19 -11.15 -0.09 -17.74
CA TYR A 19 -11.45 -0.19 -16.32
C TYR A 19 -10.72 0.97 -15.66
N SER A 20 -11.47 1.88 -15.04
CA SER A 20 -10.90 2.76 -14.03
C SER A 20 -10.39 1.84 -12.93
N GLN A 21 -9.09 1.56 -12.96
CA GLN A 21 -8.45 0.63 -12.03
C GLN A 21 -8.58 1.20 -10.63
N LEU A 22 -9.08 0.39 -9.71
CA LEU A 22 -9.12 0.74 -8.29
C LEU A 22 -7.69 1.09 -7.83
N THR A 23 -7.48 2.30 -7.35
CA THR A 23 -6.17 2.73 -6.86
C THR A 23 -6.03 2.35 -5.41
N THR A 24 -5.31 1.28 -5.13
CA THR A 24 -5.01 0.81 -3.77
C THR A 24 -3.57 1.14 -3.39
N ASP A 25 -3.31 1.28 -2.09
CA ASP A 25 -1.95 1.34 -1.55
C ASP A 25 -1.46 -0.07 -1.16
N ARG A 26 -2.35 -1.06 -1.11
CA ARG A 26 -2.01 -2.47 -0.94
C ARG A 26 -1.75 -3.16 -2.29
N PRO A 27 -0.94 -4.24 -2.29
CA PRO A 27 -0.17 -4.85 -1.19
C PRO A 27 1.24 -4.28 -1.00
N SER A 28 1.71 -3.36 -1.89
CA SER A 28 3.04 -2.76 -1.82
C SER A 28 3.21 -1.82 -0.61
N GLN A 29 4.45 -1.53 -0.24
CA GLN A 29 4.80 -0.50 0.74
C GLN A 29 4.91 0.90 0.10
N THR A 30 5.04 0.94 -1.24
CA THR A 30 5.00 2.18 -2.01
C THR A 30 3.56 2.65 -2.15
N ASP A 31 3.24 3.74 -1.47
CA ASP A 31 1.95 4.42 -1.60
C ASP A 31 1.84 5.12 -2.96
N SER A 32 0.67 5.05 -3.58
CA SER A 32 0.35 5.82 -4.78
C SER A 32 0.12 7.30 -4.46
N PRO A 33 0.53 8.26 -5.31
CA PRO A 33 0.20 9.68 -5.17
C PRO A 33 -1.28 9.99 -5.45
N LEU A 34 -2.02 9.05 -6.02
CA LEU A 34 -3.44 9.25 -6.34
C LEU A 34 -4.31 9.21 -5.09
N VAL A 35 -5.30 10.07 -5.05
CA VAL A 35 -6.28 10.19 -3.96
C VAL A 35 -7.64 9.65 -4.38
N ILE A 36 -8.44 9.25 -3.41
CA ILE A 36 -9.82 8.82 -3.65
C ILE A 36 -10.67 10.02 -4.10
N GLU A 37 -11.54 9.80 -5.06
CA GLU A 37 -12.48 10.81 -5.54
C GLU A 37 -13.41 11.28 -4.41
N THR A 38 -13.79 12.57 -4.49
CA THR A 38 -14.68 13.18 -3.49
C THR A 38 -16.01 12.45 -3.39
N GLY A 39 -16.42 12.10 -2.17
CA GLY A 39 -17.65 11.37 -1.88
C GLY A 39 -17.51 9.86 -1.82
N TYR A 40 -16.36 9.31 -2.22
CA TYR A 40 -16.09 7.88 -2.09
C TYR A 40 -15.35 7.54 -0.80
N VAL A 41 -15.61 6.35 -0.30
CA VAL A 41 -14.88 5.69 0.80
C VAL A 41 -14.25 4.43 0.25
N GLN A 42 -12.97 4.22 0.53
CA GLN A 42 -12.28 2.97 0.20
C GLN A 42 -11.75 2.32 1.47
N ILE A 43 -11.97 1.02 1.60
CA ILE A 43 -11.48 0.21 2.70
C ILE A 43 -10.49 -0.78 2.12
N GLU A 44 -9.28 -0.78 2.64
CA GLU A 44 -8.22 -1.72 2.30
C GLU A 44 -7.86 -2.51 3.55
N THR A 45 -8.05 -3.82 3.53
CA THR A 45 -7.74 -4.67 4.69
C THR A 45 -6.94 -5.89 4.26
N GLY A 46 -6.10 -6.39 5.14
CA GLY A 46 -5.35 -7.60 4.85
C GLY A 46 -4.62 -8.15 6.06
N VAL A 47 -4.24 -9.41 5.93
CA VAL A 47 -3.44 -10.13 6.91
C VAL A 47 -2.01 -10.20 6.41
N SER A 48 -1.05 -9.89 7.28
CA SER A 48 0.37 -10.17 7.09
C SER A 48 0.80 -11.20 8.11
N VAL A 49 1.45 -12.26 7.66
CA VAL A 49 2.01 -13.31 8.52
C VAL A 49 3.53 -13.22 8.41
N GLU A 50 4.19 -13.01 9.54
CA GLU A 50 5.62 -13.01 9.74
C GLU A 50 6.00 -14.20 10.65
N GLU A 51 7.28 -14.48 10.85
CA GLU A 51 7.73 -15.62 11.64
C GLU A 51 7.24 -15.58 13.10
N THR A 52 7.24 -14.40 13.72
CA THR A 52 6.93 -14.21 15.16
C THR A 52 5.66 -13.42 15.42
N GLN A 53 5.07 -12.84 14.38
CA GLN A 53 3.85 -12.05 14.52
C GLN A 53 2.95 -12.12 13.30
N SER A 54 1.68 -11.88 13.53
CA SER A 54 0.69 -11.65 12.47
C SER A 54 0.01 -10.31 12.68
N LYS A 55 -0.32 -9.63 11.59
CA LYS A 55 -1.00 -8.33 11.64
C LYS A 55 -2.23 -8.36 10.73
N ILE A 56 -3.33 -7.82 11.22
CA ILE A 56 -4.48 -7.46 10.38
C ILE A 56 -4.43 -5.94 10.25
N ASN A 57 -4.10 -5.46 9.07
CA ASN A 57 -4.14 -4.03 8.74
C ASN A 57 -5.51 -3.66 8.20
N SER A 58 -6.00 -2.48 8.54
CA SER A 58 -7.20 -1.88 7.98
C SER A 58 -6.98 -0.39 7.76
N LEU A 59 -7.06 0.03 6.53
CA LEU A 59 -6.92 1.41 6.09
C LEU A 59 -8.26 1.89 5.50
N PHE A 60 -8.79 2.97 6.08
CA PHE A 60 -9.94 3.70 5.56
C PHE A 60 -9.42 4.95 4.85
N ARG A 61 -9.85 5.13 3.61
CA ARG A 61 -9.54 6.28 2.77
C ARG A 61 -10.84 6.97 2.40
N ILE A 62 -10.95 8.27 2.61
CA ILE A 62 -12.18 9.05 2.41
C ILE A 62 -11.85 10.25 1.54
N GLY A 63 -12.39 10.31 0.35
CA GLY A 63 -12.26 11.46 -0.56
C GLY A 63 -13.10 12.63 -0.08
N ILE A 64 -12.46 13.68 0.46
CA ILE A 64 -13.18 14.84 1.04
C ILE A 64 -13.22 16.05 0.12
N LEU A 65 -12.18 16.26 -0.65
CA LEU A 65 -12.05 17.35 -1.63
C LEU A 65 -11.28 16.86 -2.85
N ASN A 66 -11.41 17.56 -3.97
CA ASN A 66 -10.57 17.26 -5.13
C ASN A 66 -9.10 17.37 -4.76
N GLY A 67 -8.38 16.27 -4.88
CA GLY A 67 -6.95 16.18 -4.54
C GLY A 67 -6.64 15.97 -3.07
N VAL A 68 -7.64 15.73 -2.20
CA VAL A 68 -7.42 15.50 -0.76
C VAL A 68 -8.24 14.31 -0.26
N GLU A 69 -7.59 13.35 0.37
CA GLU A 69 -8.25 12.28 1.11
C GLU A 69 -7.86 12.29 2.59
N LEU A 70 -8.80 11.93 3.45
CA LEU A 70 -8.54 11.58 4.85
C LEU A 70 -8.25 10.08 4.95
N ARG A 71 -7.44 9.72 5.94
CA ARG A 71 -6.99 8.34 6.16
C ARG A 71 -7.06 7.98 7.63
N ILE A 72 -7.56 6.78 7.92
CA ILE A 72 -7.51 6.17 9.24
C ILE A 72 -6.87 4.81 9.08
N ASN A 73 -5.71 4.61 9.70
CA ASN A 73 -4.98 3.35 9.65
C ASN A 73 -4.97 2.68 11.01
N SER A 74 -5.20 1.39 11.03
CA SER A 74 -5.28 0.57 12.25
C SER A 74 -4.70 -0.81 11.99
N ASN A 75 -3.94 -1.31 12.95
CA ASN A 75 -3.36 -2.65 12.93
C ASN A 75 -3.84 -3.44 14.14
N TYR A 76 -4.34 -4.64 13.96
CA TYR A 76 -4.50 -5.61 15.03
C TYR A 76 -3.32 -6.58 14.98
N ILE A 77 -2.54 -6.63 16.05
CA ILE A 77 -1.26 -7.34 16.11
C ILE A 77 -1.44 -8.57 17.01
N ILE A 78 -0.96 -9.71 16.54
CA ILE A 78 -0.84 -10.95 17.30
C ILE A 78 0.66 -11.26 17.35
N ASN A 79 1.23 -11.33 18.55
CA ASN A 79 2.65 -11.60 18.74
C ASN A 79 2.82 -12.87 19.58
N ASP A 80 3.44 -13.90 18.99
CA ASP A 80 3.59 -15.22 19.59
C ASP A 80 4.77 -15.30 20.58
N GLU A 81 5.70 -14.34 20.55
CA GLU A 81 6.84 -14.29 21.48
C GLU A 81 6.48 -13.77 22.87
N ILE A 82 5.32 -13.11 23.03
CA ILE A 82 4.89 -12.57 24.32
C ILE A 82 4.33 -13.69 25.20
N SER A 83 5.17 -14.21 26.12
CA SER A 83 4.85 -15.38 26.94
C SER A 83 3.97 -15.08 28.16
N TYR A 84 4.04 -13.87 28.72
CA TYR A 84 3.45 -13.53 30.03
C TYR A 84 2.44 -12.38 30.01
N GLN A 85 2.15 -11.82 28.85
CA GLN A 85 1.23 -10.69 28.70
C GLN A 85 0.18 -10.98 27.63
N LYS A 86 -0.69 -10.01 27.39
CA LYS A 86 -1.67 -10.08 26.32
C LYS A 86 -0.97 -10.26 24.97
N LYS A 87 -1.22 -11.41 24.34
CA LYS A 87 -0.58 -11.78 23.06
C LYS A 87 -1.07 -10.99 21.86
N SER A 88 -2.20 -10.28 21.97
CA SER A 88 -2.79 -9.55 20.86
C SER A 88 -3.49 -8.28 21.31
N SER A 89 -3.38 -7.24 20.51
CA SER A 89 -4.07 -5.97 20.69
C SER A 89 -4.14 -5.17 19.38
N PHE A 90 -4.96 -4.13 19.38
CA PHE A 90 -4.76 -3.05 18.43
C PHE A 90 -3.43 -2.36 18.75
N GLY A 91 -2.69 -1.99 17.70
CA GLY A 91 -1.58 -1.06 17.74
C GLY A 91 -2.06 0.38 17.84
N ASP A 92 -1.13 1.31 17.77
CA ASP A 92 -1.44 2.74 17.75
C ASP A 92 -2.26 3.10 16.50
N PHE A 93 -3.27 3.96 16.70
CA PHE A 93 -4.05 4.49 15.58
C PHE A 93 -3.29 5.58 14.85
N GLU A 94 -3.41 5.59 13.53
CA GLU A 94 -2.83 6.64 12.70
C GLU A 94 -3.96 7.39 11.97
N LEU A 95 -3.98 8.71 12.15
CA LEU A 95 -4.88 9.62 11.44
C LEU A 95 -4.06 10.44 10.45
N GLY A 96 -4.48 10.47 9.20
CA GLY A 96 -3.66 11.10 8.16
C GLY A 96 -4.46 11.74 7.04
N SER A 97 -3.70 12.34 6.16
CA SER A 97 -4.22 12.90 4.91
C SER A 97 -3.21 12.68 3.79
N LYS A 98 -3.74 12.43 2.58
CA LYS A 98 -2.95 12.43 1.36
C LYS A 98 -3.40 13.59 0.48
N PHE A 99 -2.43 14.27 -0.10
CA PHE A 99 -2.60 15.42 -0.96
C PHE A 99 -2.03 15.11 -2.34
N LYS A 100 -2.84 15.27 -3.38
CA LYS A 100 -2.37 15.25 -4.76
C LYS A 100 -1.74 16.60 -5.08
N ILE A 101 -0.44 16.62 -5.37
CA ILE A 101 0.31 17.84 -5.70
C ILE A 101 0.33 18.06 -7.20
N LEU A 102 0.59 17.00 -7.95
CA LEU A 102 0.66 17.03 -9.41
C LEU A 102 -0.02 15.79 -9.99
N ASP A 103 -0.81 16.02 -11.03
CA ASP A 103 -1.41 14.99 -11.86
C ASP A 103 -1.28 15.49 -13.30
N ASN A 104 -0.27 15.01 -14.01
CA ASN A 104 0.09 15.57 -15.30
C ASN A 104 0.35 14.48 -16.34
N ASP A 105 -0.65 14.27 -17.19
CA ASP A 105 -0.62 13.30 -18.28
C ASP A 105 0.41 13.63 -19.36
N GLN A 106 0.78 14.91 -19.55
CA GLN A 106 1.74 15.30 -20.60
C GLN A 106 3.14 14.79 -20.30
N ILE A 107 3.50 14.68 -19.01
CA ILE A 107 4.79 14.16 -18.57
C ILE A 107 4.66 12.78 -17.92
N ASN A 108 3.46 12.19 -17.96
CA ASN A 108 3.14 10.88 -17.37
C ASN A 108 3.58 10.75 -15.89
N THR A 109 3.42 11.83 -15.11
CA THR A 109 3.96 11.90 -13.75
C THR A 109 2.90 12.40 -12.79
N ASN A 110 2.74 11.66 -11.68
CA ASN A 110 1.91 12.05 -10.55
C ASN A 110 2.79 12.25 -9.31
N ILE A 111 2.51 13.30 -8.53
CA ILE A 111 3.21 13.59 -7.28
C ILE A 111 2.16 13.82 -6.19
N GLY A 112 2.39 13.24 -5.03
CA GLY A 112 1.56 13.39 -3.84
C GLY A 112 2.38 13.56 -2.57
N PHE A 113 1.71 13.98 -1.53
CA PHE A 113 2.26 14.05 -0.17
C PHE A 113 1.31 13.36 0.79
N LEU A 114 1.86 12.50 1.62
CA LEU A 114 1.16 11.75 2.64
C LEU A 114 1.70 12.13 4.02
N THR A 115 0.81 12.37 4.97
CA THR A 115 1.16 12.60 6.36
C THR A 115 0.23 11.84 7.28
N TYR A 116 0.77 11.28 8.37
CA TYR A 116 0.02 10.70 9.47
C TYR A 116 0.48 11.26 10.81
N LEU A 117 -0.46 11.37 11.72
CA LEU A 117 -0.26 11.47 13.15
C LEU A 117 -0.50 10.09 13.76
N SER A 118 0.54 9.48 14.32
CA SER A 118 0.42 8.26 15.13
C SER A 118 0.09 8.67 16.57
N ILE A 119 -0.97 8.08 17.11
CA ILE A 119 -1.52 8.39 18.44
C ILE A 119 -1.30 7.17 19.32
N PRO A 120 -0.62 7.27 20.48
CA PRO A 120 -0.31 6.17 21.38
C PRO A 120 -1.58 5.69 22.11
N THR A 121 -2.38 4.91 21.41
CA THR A 121 -3.68 4.39 21.90
C THR A 121 -3.61 2.93 22.32
N ALA A 122 -2.54 2.23 21.96
CA ALA A 122 -2.35 0.82 22.24
C ALA A 122 -1.81 0.59 23.67
N PRO A 123 -1.95 -0.63 24.22
CA PRO A 123 -1.21 -1.03 25.41
C PRO A 123 0.31 -0.93 25.17
N GLU A 124 1.08 -0.62 26.20
CA GLU A 124 2.53 -0.34 26.18
C GLU A 124 3.35 -1.28 25.29
N VAL A 125 3.04 -2.58 25.32
CA VAL A 125 3.76 -3.60 24.53
C VAL A 125 3.49 -3.52 23.03
N PHE A 126 2.39 -2.88 22.61
CA PHE A 126 1.93 -2.73 21.22
C PHE A 126 1.97 -1.28 20.74
N SER A 127 2.49 -0.36 21.57
CA SER A 127 2.53 1.07 21.32
C SER A 127 3.97 1.55 21.19
N ASN A 128 4.16 2.60 20.40
CA ASN A 128 5.40 3.39 20.47
C ASN A 128 5.44 4.27 21.74
N ASN A 129 4.33 4.36 22.49
CA ASN A 129 4.15 5.17 23.70
C ASN A 129 4.38 6.67 23.50
N GLU A 130 4.50 7.12 22.26
CA GLU A 130 4.77 8.50 21.88
C GLU A 130 3.96 8.89 20.65
N TYR A 131 3.60 10.16 20.55
CA TYR A 131 3.07 10.72 19.31
C TYR A 131 4.14 10.72 18.22
N GLY A 132 3.74 10.35 17.03
CA GLY A 132 4.63 10.30 15.86
C GLY A 132 4.06 11.01 14.65
N PHE A 133 4.93 11.63 13.86
CA PHE A 133 4.60 12.17 12.55
C PHE A 133 5.30 11.32 11.47
N LEU A 134 4.51 10.80 10.55
CA LEU A 134 5.00 10.00 9.43
C LEU A 134 4.65 10.75 8.16
N ASN A 135 5.67 11.11 7.39
CA ASN A 135 5.51 11.91 6.19
C ASN A 135 6.17 11.21 5.02
N LYS A 136 5.53 11.24 3.85
CA LYS A 136 6.09 10.68 2.61
C LYS A 136 5.85 11.62 1.43
N LEU A 137 6.85 11.80 0.61
CA LEU A 137 6.71 12.29 -0.76
C LEU A 137 6.51 11.09 -1.68
N LEU A 138 5.48 11.14 -2.50
CA LEU A 138 5.02 10.05 -3.36
C LEU A 138 5.17 10.48 -4.81
N VAL A 139 5.79 9.65 -5.63
CA VAL A 139 5.96 9.92 -7.07
C VAL A 139 5.66 8.66 -7.87
N THR A 140 4.94 8.80 -8.96
CA THR A 140 4.71 7.72 -9.93
C THR A 140 4.91 8.24 -11.35
N HIS A 141 5.60 7.47 -12.17
CA HIS A 141 5.72 7.68 -13.60
C HIS A 141 5.06 6.54 -14.37
N ASN A 142 4.11 6.86 -15.24
CA ASN A 142 3.57 5.90 -16.19
C ASN A 142 4.58 5.70 -17.32
N LEU A 143 5.13 4.50 -17.45
CA LEU A 143 6.09 4.14 -18.49
C LEU A 143 5.37 3.80 -19.80
N THR A 144 4.24 3.10 -19.69
CA THR A 144 3.33 2.76 -20.77
C THR A 144 1.89 2.82 -20.24
N SER A 145 0.91 2.49 -21.08
CA SER A 145 -0.49 2.40 -20.65
C SER A 145 -0.77 1.31 -19.61
N ASP A 146 0.14 0.34 -19.47
CA ASP A 146 -0.01 -0.84 -18.62
C ASP A 146 1.13 -1.03 -17.61
N SER A 147 2.12 -0.14 -17.57
CA SER A 147 3.26 -0.25 -16.67
C SER A 147 3.66 1.08 -16.07
N GLN A 148 4.07 1.05 -14.81
CA GLN A 148 4.47 2.22 -14.05
C GLN A 148 5.66 1.92 -13.13
N ILE A 149 6.35 2.97 -12.75
CA ILE A 149 7.33 2.97 -11.68
C ILE A 149 6.92 4.00 -10.62
N GLY A 150 6.88 3.58 -9.36
CA GLY A 150 6.58 4.43 -8.22
C GLY A 150 7.76 4.46 -7.26
N TYR A 151 7.94 5.57 -6.55
CA TYR A 151 8.90 5.64 -5.46
C TYR A 151 8.45 6.64 -4.39
N ASN A 152 8.79 6.32 -3.14
CA ASN A 152 8.49 7.17 -2.00
C ASN A 152 9.77 7.44 -1.21
N ILE A 153 9.84 8.66 -0.65
CA ILE A 153 10.83 9.04 0.35
C ILE A 153 10.06 9.56 1.55
N GLY A 154 10.32 9.00 2.72
CA GLY A 154 9.64 9.35 3.95
C GLY A 154 10.56 9.78 5.08
N TYR A 155 9.96 10.49 6.02
CA TYR A 155 10.57 10.94 7.26
C TYR A 155 9.58 10.70 8.41
N ASN A 156 9.96 9.79 9.32
CA ASN A 156 9.16 9.40 10.46
C ASN A 156 9.84 9.87 11.74
N LYS A 157 9.11 10.60 12.59
CA LYS A 157 9.63 11.12 13.85
C LYS A 157 8.60 10.91 14.96
N PHE A 158 8.96 10.11 15.95
CA PHE A 158 8.28 10.02 17.24
C PHE A 158 8.99 10.95 18.24
N ILE A 159 8.27 11.52 19.21
CA ILE A 159 8.75 12.63 20.05
C ILE A 159 10.12 12.30 20.69
N ASN A 160 10.25 11.21 21.41
CA ASN A 160 11.47 10.83 22.15
C ASN A 160 12.37 9.81 21.41
N TYR A 161 12.07 9.48 20.15
CA TYR A 161 12.86 8.54 19.37
C TYR A 161 13.68 9.27 18.31
N GLU A 162 14.73 8.63 17.81
CA GLU A 162 15.40 9.08 16.59
C GLU A 162 14.47 9.12 15.39
N ALA A 163 14.78 10.00 14.48
CA ALA A 163 14.07 10.03 13.21
C ALA A 163 14.50 8.87 12.32
N LYS A 164 13.55 8.30 11.59
CA LYS A 164 13.79 7.30 10.56
C LYS A 164 13.45 7.86 9.19
N TYR A 165 14.34 7.65 8.24
CA TYR A 165 14.08 7.87 6.82
C TYR A 165 13.56 6.57 6.24
N THR A 166 12.52 6.65 5.40
CA THR A 166 11.99 5.49 4.68
C THR A 166 12.12 5.72 3.18
N TYR A 167 12.30 4.66 2.45
CA TYR A 167 12.38 4.69 1.00
C TYR A 167 11.70 3.46 0.41
N SER A 168 11.15 3.62 -0.77
CA SER A 168 10.63 2.50 -1.55
C SER A 168 10.67 2.82 -3.04
N ILE A 169 10.78 1.77 -3.84
CA ILE A 169 10.66 1.83 -5.30
C ILE A 169 9.93 0.58 -5.77
N VAL A 170 8.90 0.77 -6.58
CA VAL A 170 8.07 -0.31 -7.12
C VAL A 170 7.97 -0.21 -8.63
N TYR A 171 8.08 -1.32 -9.32
CA TYR A 171 7.67 -1.48 -10.70
C TYR A 171 6.38 -2.31 -10.73
N GLY A 172 5.35 -1.79 -11.38
CA GLY A 172 4.06 -2.45 -11.56
C GLY A 172 3.70 -2.62 -13.03
N LYS A 173 3.06 -3.75 -13.34
CA LYS A 173 2.53 -4.04 -14.67
C LYS A 173 1.14 -4.66 -14.60
N SER A 174 0.19 -4.07 -15.34
CA SER A 174 -1.18 -4.56 -15.48
C SER A 174 -1.27 -5.57 -16.63
N LEU A 175 -2.02 -6.64 -16.42
CA LEU A 175 -2.23 -7.74 -17.34
C LEU A 175 -3.73 -8.09 -17.37
N GLY A 176 -4.55 -7.19 -17.91
CA GLY A 176 -6.01 -7.26 -17.84
C GLY A 176 -6.50 -7.07 -16.39
N PRO A 177 -7.27 -8.03 -15.83
CA PRO A 177 -7.74 -7.91 -14.44
C PRO A 177 -6.64 -8.18 -13.40
N PHE A 178 -5.49 -8.69 -13.81
CA PHE A 178 -4.34 -8.95 -12.94
C PHE A 178 -3.34 -7.81 -13.04
N SER A 179 -2.64 -7.55 -11.94
CA SER A 179 -1.41 -6.76 -11.97
C SER A 179 -0.33 -7.47 -11.15
N VAL A 180 0.91 -7.33 -11.57
CA VAL A 180 2.08 -7.84 -10.84
C VAL A 180 2.98 -6.68 -10.47
N PHE A 181 3.70 -6.81 -9.36
CA PHE A 181 4.68 -5.81 -8.97
C PHE A 181 5.94 -6.47 -8.39
N PHE A 182 7.02 -5.69 -8.44
CA PHE A 182 8.30 -5.95 -7.79
C PHE A 182 8.72 -4.70 -7.08
N GLU A 183 9.07 -4.82 -5.81
CA GLU A 183 9.35 -3.68 -4.95
C GLU A 183 10.63 -3.90 -4.14
N PHE A 184 11.35 -2.79 -3.92
CA PHE A 184 12.45 -2.67 -2.98
C PHE A 184 12.13 -1.54 -2.02
N PHE A 185 12.20 -1.80 -0.73
CA PHE A 185 11.89 -0.81 0.30
C PHE A 185 12.75 -0.99 1.55
N GLY A 186 12.77 0.03 2.37
CA GLY A 186 13.51 -0.03 3.63
C GLY A 186 13.38 1.23 4.47
N ASP A 187 14.08 1.19 5.60
CA ASP A 187 14.24 2.30 6.52
C ASP A 187 15.70 2.45 6.95
N SER A 188 16.05 3.67 7.35
CA SER A 188 17.38 3.99 7.85
C SER A 188 17.31 5.04 8.97
N SER A 189 18.07 4.80 10.04
CA SER A 189 18.36 5.74 11.12
C SER A 189 19.86 5.84 11.32
N SER A 190 20.33 6.53 12.36
CA SER A 190 21.76 6.55 12.70
C SER A 190 22.29 5.19 13.14
N GLU A 191 21.42 4.31 13.68
CA GLU A 191 21.79 3.04 14.28
C GLU A 191 21.49 1.83 13.40
N THR A 192 20.45 1.92 12.57
CA THR A 192 19.96 0.77 11.80
C THR A 192 19.64 1.14 10.37
N SER A 193 19.83 0.20 9.47
CA SER A 193 19.38 0.30 8.07
C SER A 193 18.85 -1.07 7.64
N ASN A 194 17.59 -1.11 7.29
CA ASN A 194 16.89 -2.30 6.85
C ASN A 194 16.49 -2.18 5.39
N SER A 195 16.65 -3.25 4.65
CA SER A 195 16.23 -3.33 3.24
C SER A 195 15.49 -4.63 3.01
N THR A 196 14.43 -4.56 2.23
CA THR A 196 13.54 -5.68 1.93
C THR A 196 13.19 -5.65 0.46
N PHE A 197 13.08 -6.82 -0.13
CA PHE A 197 12.51 -7.03 -1.45
C PHE A 197 11.20 -7.79 -1.31
N ASP A 198 10.17 -7.34 -2.03
CA ASP A 198 8.93 -8.09 -2.15
C ASP A 198 8.39 -8.09 -3.58
N SER A 199 7.43 -8.94 -3.79
CA SER A 199 6.66 -9.01 -5.03
C SER A 199 5.27 -9.55 -4.75
N GLY A 200 4.35 -9.24 -5.64
CA GLY A 200 2.99 -9.71 -5.47
C GLY A 200 2.14 -9.51 -6.71
N LEU A 201 0.89 -9.85 -6.52
CA LEU A 201 -0.13 -9.72 -7.55
C LEU A 201 -1.41 -9.17 -6.97
N THR A 202 -2.17 -8.48 -7.81
CA THR A 202 -3.53 -8.06 -7.52
C THR A 202 -4.48 -8.63 -8.56
N TYR A 203 -5.72 -8.82 -8.17
CA TYR A 203 -6.80 -9.27 -9.04
C TYR A 203 -8.04 -8.41 -8.83
N LEU A 204 -8.46 -7.69 -9.87
CA LEU A 204 -9.70 -6.93 -9.88
C LEU A 204 -10.89 -7.89 -10.04
N LEU A 205 -11.74 -7.96 -9.04
CA LEU A 205 -13.00 -8.69 -9.10
C LEU A 205 -14.05 -7.93 -9.92
N ASP A 206 -14.08 -6.61 -9.72
CA ASP A 206 -14.85 -5.63 -10.47
C ASP A 206 -14.16 -4.25 -10.37
N ASN A 207 -14.81 -3.17 -10.81
CA ASN A 207 -14.23 -1.82 -10.80
C ASN A 207 -13.97 -1.26 -9.38
N ASP A 208 -14.59 -1.85 -8.36
CA ASP A 208 -14.59 -1.36 -6.99
C ASP A 208 -14.05 -2.36 -5.98
N LYS A 209 -13.63 -3.55 -6.43
CA LYS A 209 -13.12 -4.61 -5.53
C LYS A 209 -11.87 -5.27 -6.09
N GLN A 210 -10.90 -5.46 -5.21
CA GLN A 210 -9.63 -6.10 -5.52
C GLN A 210 -9.22 -7.10 -4.44
N LEU A 211 -8.64 -8.21 -4.87
CA LEU A 211 -7.85 -9.10 -4.02
C LEU A 211 -6.36 -8.84 -4.26
N ASP A 212 -5.56 -9.01 -3.24
CA ASP A 212 -4.11 -8.88 -3.32
C ASP A 212 -3.37 -9.97 -2.55
N LEU A 213 -2.17 -10.29 -3.02
CA LEU A 213 -1.26 -11.25 -2.40
C LEU A 213 0.17 -10.74 -2.60
N SER A 214 1.01 -10.79 -1.56
CA SER A 214 2.44 -10.54 -1.70
C SER A 214 3.28 -11.44 -0.81
N ILE A 215 4.55 -11.54 -1.16
CA ILE A 215 5.59 -12.23 -0.41
C ILE A 215 6.84 -11.36 -0.40
N GLY A 216 7.45 -11.21 0.78
CA GLY A 216 8.64 -10.39 0.93
C GLY A 216 9.69 -11.00 1.84
N LYS A 217 10.95 -10.62 1.59
CA LYS A 217 12.11 -11.06 2.37
C LYS A 217 13.09 -9.92 2.59
N GLY A 218 13.52 -9.80 3.84
CA GLY A 218 14.64 -8.93 4.22
C GLY A 218 15.93 -9.33 3.50
N LEU A 219 16.68 -8.33 3.04
CA LEU A 219 17.96 -8.52 2.36
C LEU A 219 19.14 -8.49 3.34
N ASN A 220 18.97 -7.76 4.44
CA ASN A 220 19.97 -7.59 5.49
C ASN A 220 19.36 -7.74 6.90
N ASN A 221 18.19 -8.36 6.99
CA ASN A 221 17.49 -8.68 8.24
C ASN A 221 16.69 -9.99 8.03
N ASP A 222 16.17 -10.55 9.13
CA ASP A 222 15.48 -11.86 9.11
C ASP A 222 14.00 -11.76 8.74
N LEU A 223 13.54 -10.60 8.25
CA LEU A 223 12.14 -10.43 7.87
C LEU A 223 11.75 -11.38 6.73
N PHE A 224 10.69 -12.14 6.94
CA PHE A 224 9.96 -12.86 5.91
C PHE A 224 8.47 -12.69 6.18
N PHE A 225 7.70 -12.36 5.15
CA PHE A 225 6.27 -12.20 5.29
C PHE A 225 5.49 -12.67 4.05
N VAL A 226 4.25 -13.05 4.29
CA VAL A 226 3.23 -13.27 3.26
C VAL A 226 2.02 -12.44 3.62
N THR A 227 1.43 -11.75 2.64
CA THR A 227 0.21 -10.97 2.86
C THR A 227 -0.91 -11.44 1.95
N LEU A 228 -2.13 -11.34 2.44
CA LEU A 228 -3.36 -11.51 1.67
C LEU A 228 -4.30 -10.36 2.02
N GLY A 229 -4.88 -9.72 1.03
CA GLY A 229 -5.75 -8.58 1.27
C GLY A 229 -6.94 -8.48 0.34
N PHE A 230 -7.81 -7.57 0.74
CA PHE A 230 -9.02 -7.23 0.03
C PHE A 230 -9.26 -5.72 0.14
N SER A 231 -9.60 -5.11 -0.97
CA SER A 231 -9.93 -3.69 -1.05
C SER A 231 -11.29 -3.50 -1.69
N ILE A 232 -12.06 -2.55 -1.17
CA ILE A 232 -13.39 -2.19 -1.68
C ILE A 232 -13.58 -0.67 -1.66
N ARG A 233 -14.12 -0.12 -2.74
CA ARG A 233 -14.55 1.27 -2.84
C ARG A 233 -16.08 1.33 -2.81
N ILE A 234 -16.61 2.28 -2.06
CA ILE A 234 -18.04 2.48 -1.80
C ILE A 234 -18.36 3.97 -2.07
N ASN A 235 -19.48 4.19 -2.72
CA ASN A 235 -20.04 5.53 -2.92
C ASN A 235 -21.19 5.79 -1.95
#